data_d3707c2caf59034e281dd1a52af12a97
#
_entry.id   d3707c2caf59034e281dd1a52af12a97
#
_cell.length_a   1.000
_cell.length_b   1.000
_cell.length_c   1.000
_cell.angle_alpha   90.00
_cell.angle_beta   90.00
_cell.angle_gamma   90.00
#
_symmetry.space_group_name_H-M   'P 1'
#
loop_
_entity.id
_entity.type
_entity.pdbx_description
1 polymer ?
#
loop_
_entity_poly.entity_id
_entity_poly.type
_entity_poly.pdbx_seq_one_letter_code
_entity_poly.pdbx_strand_id
1 'polypeptide(L)'
;LVFVVYYSQGLLLVKITISIKRIWLFAVIALLSKITYFIYYKMFISGIIFGGGNDSDYYNGYALGDYTVAVNFWPIILRFLNEMGFYNRNVITWITFVISLTLQPYVYYKMVKIQAEEIKPVMAGSFFVIIFYPTMFYLTIDIFREVYMFTVLLLCLLLYKKLLEINWQKGYVYIFIYIGLTYFLYLMRPYLGFALALTPF
;
A
#
# COMPACT_ATOMS: atom_id res chain seq x y z
N LEU A 1 -15.88 14.93 -11.23
CA LEU A 1 -14.78 14.07 -11.72
C LEU A 1 -15.03 13.79 -13.19
N VAL A 2 -14.11 14.16 -14.07
CA VAL A 2 -14.18 13.88 -15.50
C VAL A 2 -13.35 12.64 -15.79
N PHE A 3 -13.97 11.56 -16.20
CA PHE A 3 -13.26 10.39 -16.71
C PHE A 3 -13.18 10.50 -18.24
N VAL A 4 -11.96 10.48 -18.76
CA VAL A 4 -11.73 10.42 -20.21
C VAL A 4 -11.49 8.95 -20.57
N VAL A 5 -12.42 8.34 -21.25
CA VAL A 5 -12.26 6.99 -21.79
C VAL A 5 -11.89 7.12 -23.27
N TYR A 6 -10.67 6.69 -23.62
CA TYR A 6 -10.25 6.60 -25.03
C TYR A 6 -10.84 5.33 -25.65
N TYR A 7 -11.69 5.50 -26.63
CA TYR A 7 -12.13 4.41 -27.50
C TYR A 7 -11.48 4.58 -28.89
N SER A 8 -11.13 3.48 -29.54
CA SER A 8 -10.30 3.44 -30.76
C SER A 8 -10.85 4.17 -32.00
N GLN A 9 -12.03 4.79 -31.93
CA GLN A 9 -12.67 5.50 -33.05
C GLN A 9 -13.30 6.86 -32.71
N GLY A 10 -13.06 7.40 -31.52
CA GLY A 10 -13.56 8.72 -31.16
C GLY A 10 -13.41 9.06 -29.68
N LEU A 11 -13.28 10.34 -29.39
CA LEU A 11 -13.20 10.87 -28.02
C LEU A 11 -14.61 10.87 -27.42
N LEU A 12 -14.95 9.87 -26.63
CA LEU A 12 -16.20 9.87 -25.86
C LEU A 12 -15.94 10.55 -24.51
N LEU A 13 -16.24 11.84 -24.40
CA LEU A 13 -16.23 12.58 -23.15
C LEU A 13 -17.49 12.21 -22.35
N VAL A 14 -17.39 11.20 -21.50
CA VAL A 14 -18.44 10.90 -20.52
C VAL A 14 -18.23 11.75 -19.29
N LYS A 15 -18.97 12.85 -19.17
CA LYS A 15 -19.00 13.68 -17.97
C LYS A 15 -19.84 12.98 -16.90
N ILE A 16 -19.21 12.13 -16.10
CA ILE A 16 -19.88 11.52 -14.94
C ILE A 16 -19.79 12.50 -13.76
N THR A 17 -20.88 13.20 -13.50
CA THR A 17 -21.01 14.07 -12.32
C THR A 17 -21.45 13.23 -11.13
N ILE A 18 -20.51 12.74 -10.35
CA ILE A 18 -20.80 12.03 -9.10
C ILE A 18 -20.88 13.06 -7.96
N SER A 19 -22.00 13.10 -7.23
CA SER A 19 -22.12 13.99 -6.08
C SER A 19 -21.14 13.59 -4.97
N ILE A 20 -20.60 14.57 -4.25
CA ILE A 20 -19.64 14.36 -3.13
C ILE A 20 -20.21 13.37 -2.09
N LYS A 21 -21.51 13.45 -1.79
CA LYS A 21 -22.19 12.52 -0.87
C LYS A 21 -22.10 11.05 -1.36
N ARG A 22 -22.19 10.79 -2.66
CA ARG A 22 -22.09 9.44 -3.21
C ARG A 22 -20.65 8.91 -3.14
N ILE A 23 -19.64 9.75 -3.33
CA ILE A 23 -18.25 9.34 -3.22
C ILE A 23 -17.93 8.90 -1.78
N TRP A 24 -18.39 9.66 -0.78
CA TRP A 24 -18.25 9.28 0.64
C TRP A 24 -19.01 8.00 0.96
N LEU A 25 -20.18 7.78 0.40
CA LEU A 25 -20.91 6.54 0.55
C LEU A 25 -20.11 5.35 0.02
N PHE A 26 -19.52 5.46 -1.17
CA PHE A 26 -18.65 4.42 -1.73
C PHE A 26 -17.40 4.17 -0.85
N ALA A 27 -16.78 5.22 -0.33
CA ALA A 27 -15.65 5.06 0.59
C ALA A 27 -16.03 4.32 1.88
N VAL A 28 -17.19 4.62 2.44
CA VAL A 28 -17.73 3.91 3.64
C VAL A 28 -18.06 2.46 3.32
N ILE A 29 -18.71 2.19 2.18
CA ILE A 29 -19.01 0.81 1.74
C ILE A 29 -17.71 0.02 1.56
N ALA A 30 -16.69 0.60 0.93
CA ALA A 30 -15.40 -0.03 0.76
C ALA A 30 -14.74 -0.36 2.12
N LEU A 31 -14.78 0.58 3.04
CA LEU A 31 -14.26 0.41 4.39
C LEU A 31 -14.98 -0.74 5.13
N LEU A 32 -16.30 -0.70 5.15
CA LEU A 32 -17.10 -1.73 5.80
C LEU A 32 -16.89 -3.10 5.17
N SER A 33 -16.85 -3.19 3.84
CA SER A 33 -16.58 -4.43 3.11
C SER A 33 -15.22 -5.03 3.49
N LYS A 34 -14.18 -4.20 3.58
CA LYS A 34 -12.84 -4.64 3.95
C LYS A 34 -12.77 -5.11 5.40
N ILE A 35 -13.40 -4.39 6.32
CA ILE A 35 -13.49 -4.78 7.74
C ILE A 35 -14.24 -6.10 7.88
N THR A 36 -15.41 -6.23 7.24
CA THR A 36 -16.21 -7.46 7.28
C THR A 36 -15.44 -8.64 6.71
N TYR A 37 -14.76 -8.45 5.58
CA TYR A 37 -13.91 -9.47 4.96
C TYR A 37 -12.78 -9.92 5.90
N PHE A 38 -12.08 -8.96 6.54
CA PHE A 38 -11.02 -9.26 7.48
C PHE A 38 -11.50 -10.04 8.69
N ILE A 39 -12.63 -9.63 9.31
CA ILE A 39 -13.24 -10.32 10.45
C ILE A 39 -13.70 -11.72 10.04
N TYR A 40 -14.41 -11.83 8.91
CA TYR A 40 -14.87 -13.11 8.38
C TYR A 40 -13.71 -14.08 8.16
N TYR A 41 -12.65 -13.61 7.52
CA TYR A 41 -11.46 -14.41 7.29
C TYR A 41 -10.81 -14.90 8.60
N LYS A 42 -10.63 -14.00 9.57
CA LYS A 42 -10.02 -14.34 10.86
C LYS A 42 -10.86 -15.28 11.73
N MET A 43 -12.18 -15.22 11.62
CA MET A 43 -13.08 -16.03 12.44
C MET A 43 -13.44 -17.38 11.80
N PHE A 44 -13.55 -17.46 10.49
CA PHE A 44 -14.13 -18.62 9.81
C PHE A 44 -13.17 -19.34 8.85
N ILE A 45 -12.11 -18.69 8.41
CA ILE A 45 -11.14 -19.27 7.48
C ILE A 45 -9.80 -19.37 8.20
N SER A 46 -9.48 -20.54 8.73
CA SER A 46 -8.15 -20.82 9.26
C SER A 46 -7.32 -21.50 8.17
N GLY A 47 -6.24 -20.89 7.74
CA GLY A 47 -5.22 -21.54 6.93
C GLY A 47 -5.07 -21.01 5.51
N ILE A 48 -5.41 -21.72 4.49
CA ILE A 48 -4.95 -21.50 3.12
C ILE A 48 -5.75 -20.39 2.42
N ILE A 49 -5.07 -19.33 2.02
CA ILE A 49 -5.60 -18.29 1.15
C ILE A 49 -5.62 -18.80 -0.29
N PHE A 50 -6.71 -18.54 -1.03
CA PHE A 50 -6.86 -18.93 -2.42
C PHE A 50 -5.61 -18.67 -3.28
N GLY A 51 -5.08 -19.71 -3.90
CA GLY A 51 -4.22 -19.62 -5.06
C GLY A 51 -2.76 -19.18 -4.85
N GLY A 52 -2.20 -19.21 -3.67
CA GLY A 52 -0.80 -18.83 -3.45
C GLY A 52 -0.44 -18.65 -1.99
N GLY A 53 -1.27 -19.20 -1.14
CA GLY A 53 -1.29 -18.94 0.28
C GLY A 53 -0.12 -19.39 1.12
N ASN A 54 0.89 -19.95 0.54
CA ASN A 54 2.03 -20.45 1.31
C ASN A 54 3.07 -19.36 1.65
N ASP A 55 3.00 -18.18 1.05
CA ASP A 55 3.98 -17.11 1.34
C ASP A 55 3.88 -16.64 2.80
N SER A 56 2.68 -16.43 3.32
CA SER A 56 2.51 -15.99 4.71
C SER A 56 2.89 -17.09 5.71
N ASP A 57 2.60 -18.35 5.41
CA ASP A 57 3.00 -19.47 6.25
C ASP A 57 4.51 -19.70 6.19
N TYR A 58 5.10 -19.55 5.02
CA TYR A 58 6.54 -19.56 4.87
C TYR A 58 7.20 -18.43 5.67
N TYR A 59 6.68 -17.20 5.60
CA TYR A 59 7.21 -16.07 6.37
C TYR A 59 7.09 -16.31 7.87
N ASN A 60 5.99 -16.88 8.33
CA ASN A 60 5.80 -17.26 9.72
C ASN A 60 6.79 -18.35 10.15
N GLY A 61 6.93 -19.42 9.39
CA GLY A 61 7.87 -20.50 9.69
C GLY A 61 9.32 -20.02 9.70
N TYR A 62 9.71 -19.15 8.76
CA TYR A 62 11.05 -18.55 8.78
C TYR A 62 11.26 -17.67 10.03
N ALA A 63 10.26 -16.88 10.41
CA ALA A 63 10.31 -16.06 11.61
C ALA A 63 10.50 -16.90 12.89
N LEU A 64 9.85 -18.06 12.95
CA LEU A 64 9.96 -18.99 14.10
C LEU A 64 11.22 -19.87 14.07
N GLY A 65 11.94 -19.89 12.94
CA GLY A 65 13.17 -20.66 12.81
C GLY A 65 13.02 -22.03 12.11
N ASP A 66 11.82 -22.35 11.59
CA ASP A 66 11.56 -23.61 10.89
C ASP A 66 12.29 -23.70 9.54
N TYR A 67 12.60 -22.53 8.94
CA TYR A 67 13.33 -22.43 7.68
C TYR A 67 14.64 -21.66 7.85
N THR A 68 15.66 -22.07 7.12
CA THR A 68 17.02 -21.50 7.19
C THR A 68 17.34 -20.49 6.08
N VAL A 69 16.65 -20.58 4.93
CA VAL A 69 16.91 -19.74 3.76
C VAL A 69 15.82 -18.69 3.59
N ALA A 70 16.18 -17.42 3.53
CA ALA A 70 15.25 -16.33 3.27
C ALA A 70 15.11 -16.09 1.76
N VAL A 71 13.90 -16.09 1.24
CA VAL A 71 13.63 -15.78 -0.20
C VAL A 71 13.68 -14.27 -0.50
N ASN A 72 13.58 -13.43 0.52
CA ASN A 72 13.65 -11.96 0.42
C ASN A 72 13.87 -11.36 1.80
N PHE A 73 13.93 -10.02 1.89
CA PHE A 73 14.25 -9.32 3.13
C PHE A 73 13.11 -9.34 4.18
N TRP A 74 11.85 -9.54 3.77
CA TRP A 74 10.71 -9.50 4.69
C TRP A 74 10.76 -10.56 5.80
N PRO A 75 10.92 -11.87 5.52
CA PRO A 75 11.07 -12.88 6.56
C PRO A 75 12.25 -12.62 7.50
N ILE A 76 13.34 -12.00 7.01
CA ILE A 76 14.48 -11.62 7.86
C ILE A 76 14.05 -10.58 8.92
N ILE A 77 13.25 -9.58 8.52
CA ILE A 77 12.68 -8.61 9.46
C ILE A 77 11.81 -9.31 10.51
N LEU A 78 10.95 -10.22 10.09
CA LEU A 78 10.06 -10.95 11.00
C LEU A 78 10.85 -11.82 11.97
N ARG A 79 11.92 -12.48 11.51
CA ARG A 79 12.81 -13.25 12.37
C ARG A 79 13.54 -12.37 13.38
N PHE A 80 14.06 -11.23 12.96
CA PHE A 80 14.67 -10.26 13.86
C PHE A 80 13.68 -9.79 14.94
N LEU A 81 12.42 -9.52 14.57
CA LEU A 81 11.39 -9.20 15.56
C LEU A 81 11.12 -10.37 16.53
N ASN A 82 11.21 -11.61 16.06
CA ASN A 82 11.05 -12.79 16.91
C ASN A 82 12.21 -12.93 17.89
N GLU A 83 13.44 -12.74 17.45
CA GLU A 83 14.64 -12.76 18.29
C GLU A 83 14.60 -11.67 19.38
N MET A 84 13.98 -10.53 19.09
CA MET A 84 13.72 -9.46 20.06
C MET A 84 12.50 -9.72 20.98
N GLY A 85 11.75 -10.79 20.77
CA GLY A 85 10.53 -11.10 21.52
C GLY A 85 9.27 -10.28 21.14
N PHE A 86 9.31 -9.54 20.02
CA PHE A 86 8.20 -8.69 19.55
C PHE A 86 7.36 -9.32 18.44
N TYR A 87 7.72 -10.49 17.93
CA TYR A 87 6.98 -11.12 16.86
C TYR A 87 5.74 -11.82 17.38
N ASN A 88 4.61 -11.46 16.79
CA ASN A 88 3.36 -12.19 16.88
C ASN A 88 2.60 -12.04 15.55
N ARG A 89 2.32 -13.15 14.88
CA ARG A 89 1.65 -13.15 13.56
C ARG A 89 0.36 -12.33 13.56
N ASN A 90 -0.47 -12.47 14.61
CA ASN A 90 -1.73 -11.74 14.71
C ASN A 90 -1.50 -10.23 14.87
N VAL A 91 -0.54 -9.82 15.69
CA VAL A 91 -0.20 -8.41 15.87
C VAL A 91 0.29 -7.79 14.56
N ILE A 92 1.22 -8.46 13.87
CA ILE A 92 1.70 -8.00 12.56
C ILE A 92 0.56 -7.90 11.53
N THR A 93 -0.35 -8.88 11.53
CA THR A 93 -1.53 -8.84 10.64
C THR A 93 -2.44 -7.65 10.96
N TRP A 94 -2.68 -7.34 12.23
CA TRP A 94 -3.46 -6.16 12.62
C TRP A 94 -2.76 -4.86 12.20
N ILE A 95 -1.44 -4.77 12.37
CA ILE A 95 -0.66 -3.62 11.92
C ILE A 95 -0.79 -3.47 10.40
N THR A 96 -0.63 -4.55 9.65
CA THR A 96 -0.80 -4.58 8.18
C THR A 96 -2.18 -4.06 7.77
N PHE A 97 -3.22 -4.54 8.44
CA PHE A 97 -4.59 -4.12 8.20
C PHE A 97 -4.81 -2.63 8.48
N VAL A 98 -4.36 -2.14 9.63
CA VAL A 98 -4.48 -0.72 10.02
C VAL A 98 -3.71 0.18 9.05
N ILE A 99 -2.49 -0.18 8.65
CA ILE A 99 -1.71 0.57 7.65
C ILE A 99 -2.51 0.71 6.35
N SER A 100 -3.14 -0.36 5.90
CA SER A 100 -3.91 -0.36 4.64
C SER A 100 -5.20 0.46 4.71
N LEU A 101 -5.79 0.62 5.89
CA LEU A 101 -7.00 1.43 6.10
C LEU A 101 -6.71 2.91 6.33
N THR A 102 -5.53 3.25 6.83
CA THR A 102 -5.23 4.61 7.29
C THR A 102 -4.09 5.25 6.51
N LEU A 103 -2.89 4.70 6.65
CA LEU A 103 -1.67 5.30 6.11
C LEU A 103 -1.67 5.32 4.58
N GLN A 104 -2.00 4.20 3.93
CA GLN A 104 -2.01 4.12 2.47
C GLN A 104 -3.00 5.12 1.82
N PRO A 105 -4.29 5.15 2.21
CA PRO A 105 -5.23 6.13 1.67
C PRO A 105 -4.82 7.57 1.97
N TYR A 106 -4.26 7.84 3.16
CA TYR A 106 -3.80 9.17 3.55
C TYR A 106 -2.62 9.64 2.70
N VAL A 107 -1.60 8.78 2.50
CA VAL A 107 -0.43 9.12 1.68
C VAL A 107 -0.85 9.34 0.24
N TYR A 108 -1.69 8.47 -0.31
CA TYR A 108 -2.25 8.62 -1.64
C TYR A 108 -3.05 9.93 -1.79
N TYR A 109 -3.90 10.25 -0.82
CA TYR A 109 -4.60 11.53 -0.79
C TYR A 109 -3.63 12.72 -0.82
N LYS A 110 -2.56 12.70 -0.02
CA LYS A 110 -1.55 13.76 -0.03
C LYS A 110 -0.83 13.88 -1.38
N MET A 111 -0.63 12.78 -2.06
CA MET A 111 -0.02 12.76 -3.39
C MET A 111 -0.94 13.40 -4.44
N VAL A 112 -2.25 13.13 -4.38
CA VAL A 112 -3.24 13.59 -5.38
C VAL A 112 -3.75 15.01 -5.09
N LYS A 113 -3.78 15.44 -3.83
CA LYS A 113 -4.37 16.72 -3.37
C LYS A 113 -3.91 17.96 -4.12
N ILE A 114 -2.68 17.98 -4.62
CA ILE A 114 -2.05 19.19 -5.22
C ILE A 114 -2.71 19.58 -6.56
N GLN A 115 -3.47 18.68 -7.18
CA GLN A 115 -4.08 18.89 -8.49
C GLN A 115 -5.59 19.20 -8.43
N ALA A 116 -6.19 19.24 -7.23
CA ALA A 116 -7.64 19.36 -7.10
C ALA A 116 -8.04 20.62 -6.33
N GLU A 117 -8.96 21.38 -6.92
CA GLU A 117 -9.59 22.56 -6.30
C GLU A 117 -10.45 22.17 -5.07
N GLU A 118 -11.04 20.98 -5.08
CA GLU A 118 -11.91 20.49 -4.01
C GLU A 118 -11.27 19.34 -3.20
N ILE A 119 -11.00 19.56 -1.93
CA ILE A 119 -10.29 18.62 -1.04
C ILE A 119 -11.16 17.39 -0.69
N LYS A 120 -12.44 17.59 -0.39
CA LYS A 120 -13.33 16.52 0.12
C LYS A 120 -13.57 15.37 -0.86
N PRO A 121 -13.93 15.61 -2.14
CA PRO A 121 -14.14 14.52 -3.09
C PRO A 121 -12.85 13.77 -3.41
N VAL A 122 -11.71 14.45 -3.44
CA VAL A 122 -10.42 13.82 -3.68
C VAL A 122 -10.02 12.90 -2.53
N MET A 123 -10.26 13.33 -1.29
CA MET A 123 -9.99 12.49 -0.13
C MET A 123 -10.87 11.23 -0.13
N ALA A 124 -12.17 11.37 -0.33
CA ALA A 124 -13.09 10.23 -0.38
C ALA A 124 -12.77 9.27 -1.54
N GLY A 125 -12.46 9.81 -2.72
CA GLY A 125 -12.04 9.02 -3.87
C GLY A 125 -10.73 8.27 -3.63
N SER A 126 -9.76 8.89 -2.96
CA SER A 126 -8.48 8.26 -2.58
C SER A 126 -8.70 7.10 -1.63
N PHE A 127 -9.53 7.28 -0.61
CA PHE A 127 -9.90 6.20 0.30
C PHE A 127 -10.59 5.05 -0.43
N PHE A 128 -11.57 5.36 -1.30
CA PHE A 128 -12.24 4.33 -2.08
C PHE A 128 -11.28 3.52 -2.95
N VAL A 129 -10.46 4.19 -3.77
CA VAL A 129 -9.54 3.54 -4.71
C VAL A 129 -8.54 2.65 -3.98
N ILE A 130 -7.90 3.15 -2.93
CA ILE A 130 -6.86 2.40 -2.21
C ILE A 130 -7.45 1.24 -1.40
N ILE A 131 -8.57 1.45 -0.72
CA ILE A 131 -9.20 0.40 0.09
C ILE A 131 -9.75 -0.71 -0.80
N PHE A 132 -10.31 -0.37 -1.97
CA PHE A 132 -10.89 -1.31 -2.91
C PHE A 132 -9.90 -1.88 -3.93
N TYR A 133 -8.63 -1.48 -3.88
CA TYR A 133 -7.61 -2.05 -4.75
C TYR A 133 -7.52 -3.57 -4.51
N PRO A 134 -7.84 -4.42 -5.47
CA PRO A 134 -8.09 -5.85 -5.22
C PRO A 134 -6.93 -6.56 -4.53
N THR A 135 -5.71 -6.32 -4.97
CA THR A 135 -4.53 -6.93 -4.37
C THR A 135 -4.36 -6.49 -2.91
N MET A 136 -4.54 -5.18 -2.62
CA MET A 136 -4.43 -4.67 -1.26
C MET A 136 -5.62 -5.06 -0.39
N PHE A 137 -6.79 -5.27 -0.98
CA PHE A 137 -7.95 -5.78 -0.26
C PHE A 137 -7.67 -7.19 0.29
N TYR A 138 -7.10 -8.05 -0.57
CA TYR A 138 -6.83 -9.44 -0.26
C TYR A 138 -5.59 -9.63 0.63
N LEU A 139 -4.46 -8.98 0.31
CA LEU A 139 -3.18 -9.21 0.99
C LEU A 139 -3.09 -8.58 2.39
N THR A 140 -4.12 -7.85 2.83
CA THR A 140 -4.14 -7.26 4.19
C THR A 140 -4.64 -8.19 5.28
N ILE A 141 -5.03 -9.41 4.93
CA ILE A 141 -5.58 -10.39 5.88
C ILE A 141 -4.51 -11.20 6.63
N ASP A 142 -3.26 -11.12 6.19
CA ASP A 142 -2.13 -11.82 6.82
C ASP A 142 -0.82 -11.01 6.67
N ILE A 143 0.32 -11.59 7.05
CA ILE A 143 1.65 -10.97 7.12
C ILE A 143 2.33 -10.81 5.75
N PHE A 144 1.59 -10.43 4.72
CA PHE A 144 2.14 -10.24 3.38
C PHE A 144 2.99 -8.97 3.26
N ARG A 145 4.15 -9.08 2.63
CA ARG A 145 5.09 -7.99 2.37
C ARG A 145 4.54 -6.90 1.43
N GLU A 146 3.62 -7.27 0.54
CA GLU A 146 3.08 -6.43 -0.52
C GLU A 146 2.44 -5.15 0.04
N VAL A 147 1.81 -5.23 1.20
CA VAL A 147 1.22 -4.06 1.86
C VAL A 147 2.30 -3.06 2.28
N TYR A 148 3.40 -3.53 2.83
CA TYR A 148 4.52 -2.68 3.23
C TYR A 148 5.24 -2.11 2.02
N MET A 149 5.47 -2.94 0.99
CA MET A 149 6.07 -2.48 -0.27
C MET A 149 5.23 -1.40 -0.94
N PHE A 150 3.91 -1.59 -1.02
CA PHE A 150 3.00 -0.59 -1.59
C PHE A 150 2.99 0.70 -0.76
N THR A 151 3.02 0.60 0.56
CA THR A 151 3.12 1.76 1.45
C THR A 151 4.41 2.54 1.20
N VAL A 152 5.55 1.85 1.15
CA VAL A 152 6.85 2.48 0.89
C VAL A 152 6.90 3.08 -0.51
N LEU A 153 6.33 2.41 -1.52
CA LEU A 153 6.21 2.95 -2.87
C LEU A 153 5.44 4.29 -2.88
N LEU A 154 4.28 4.35 -2.21
CA LEU A 154 3.50 5.59 -2.09
C LEU A 154 4.29 6.69 -1.37
N LEU A 155 5.04 6.36 -0.33
CA LEU A 155 5.91 7.30 0.38
C LEU A 155 7.03 7.82 -0.52
N CYS A 156 7.68 6.96 -1.30
CA CYS A 156 8.70 7.37 -2.28
C CYS A 156 8.11 8.34 -3.31
N LEU A 157 6.95 8.04 -3.87
CA LEU A 157 6.27 8.92 -4.82
C LEU A 157 5.89 10.27 -4.21
N LEU A 158 5.41 10.28 -2.95
CA LEU A 158 5.12 11.52 -2.22
C LEU A 158 6.39 12.34 -1.96
N LEU A 159 7.48 11.68 -1.57
CA LEU A 159 8.77 12.35 -1.35
C LEU A 159 9.35 12.89 -2.65
N TYR A 160 9.32 12.11 -3.73
CA TYR A 160 9.76 12.55 -5.04
C TYR A 160 9.02 13.81 -5.49
N LYS A 161 7.69 13.82 -5.34
CA LYS A 161 6.88 15.00 -5.60
C LYS A 161 7.34 16.21 -4.78
N LYS A 162 7.57 16.03 -3.47
CA LYS A 162 8.08 17.11 -2.63
C LYS A 162 9.47 17.59 -3.06
N LEU A 163 10.33 16.71 -3.53
CA LEU A 163 11.66 17.07 -4.04
C LEU A 163 11.58 17.95 -5.28
N LEU A 164 10.56 17.77 -6.13
CA LEU A 164 10.33 18.62 -7.29
C LEU A 164 9.87 20.05 -6.92
N GLU A 165 9.26 20.21 -5.72
CA GLU A 165 8.70 21.49 -5.25
C GLU A 165 9.67 22.29 -4.37
N ILE A 166 10.71 21.67 -3.78
CA ILE A 166 11.60 22.27 -2.78
C ILE A 166 12.94 22.67 -3.41
N ASN A 167 13.46 23.81 -3.01
CA ASN A 167 14.83 24.23 -3.35
C ASN A 167 15.86 23.22 -2.83
N TRP A 168 16.84 22.88 -3.65
CA TRP A 168 17.90 21.90 -3.38
C TRP A 168 18.59 22.07 -2.03
N GLN A 169 18.78 23.31 -1.57
CA GLN A 169 19.44 23.61 -0.30
C GLN A 169 18.68 23.14 0.95
N LYS A 170 17.36 22.92 0.83
CA LYS A 170 16.51 22.41 1.92
C LYS A 170 16.05 20.96 1.69
N GLY A 171 16.35 20.42 0.51
CA GLY A 171 15.88 19.11 0.04
C GLY A 171 16.72 17.92 0.48
N TYR A 172 17.95 18.11 0.99
CA TYR A 172 18.89 17.01 1.24
C TYR A 172 18.34 15.93 2.18
N VAL A 173 17.58 16.31 3.22
CA VAL A 173 16.96 15.33 4.14
C VAL A 173 15.97 14.44 3.41
N TYR A 174 15.15 15.02 2.53
CA TYR A 174 14.19 14.26 1.71
C TYR A 174 14.89 13.33 0.73
N ILE A 175 16.04 13.74 0.18
CA ILE A 175 16.88 12.90 -0.71
C ILE A 175 17.38 11.67 0.07
N PHE A 176 17.94 11.86 1.25
CA PHE A 176 18.43 10.74 2.07
C PHE A 176 17.29 9.76 2.44
N ILE A 177 16.13 10.29 2.84
CA ILE A 177 14.96 9.45 3.13
C ILE A 177 14.50 8.70 1.87
N TYR A 178 14.45 9.38 0.72
CA TYR A 178 14.08 8.76 -0.56
C TYR A 178 15.03 7.63 -0.95
N ILE A 179 16.34 7.85 -0.85
CA ILE A 179 17.35 6.83 -1.13
C ILE A 179 17.18 5.64 -0.18
N GLY A 180 17.00 5.89 1.12
CA GLY A 180 16.80 4.83 2.12
C GLY A 180 15.57 3.99 1.85
N LEU A 181 14.43 4.61 1.52
CA LEU A 181 13.19 3.92 1.18
C LEU A 181 13.30 3.16 -0.17
N THR A 182 13.98 3.73 -1.15
CA THR A 182 14.24 3.08 -2.45
C THR A 182 15.12 1.85 -2.26
N TYR A 183 16.16 1.95 -1.43
CA TYR A 183 17.01 0.82 -1.07
C TYR A 183 16.22 -0.27 -0.31
N PHE A 184 15.36 0.12 0.63
CA PHE A 184 14.47 -0.83 1.31
C PHE A 184 13.56 -1.58 0.32
N LEU A 185 12.98 -0.88 -0.65
CA LEU A 185 12.20 -1.52 -1.72
C LEU A 185 13.04 -2.44 -2.59
N TYR A 186 14.29 -2.08 -2.87
CA TYR A 186 15.22 -2.95 -3.58
C TYR A 186 15.47 -4.26 -2.83
N LEU A 187 15.65 -4.21 -1.51
CA LEU A 187 15.81 -5.41 -0.68
C LEU A 187 14.55 -6.29 -0.65
N MET A 188 13.37 -5.67 -0.72
CA MET A 188 12.08 -6.39 -0.79
C MET A 188 11.83 -6.99 -2.18
N ARG A 189 12.05 -6.18 -3.23
CA ARG A 189 11.93 -6.55 -4.66
C ARG A 189 12.86 -5.71 -5.51
N PRO A 190 13.93 -6.28 -6.05
CA PRO A 190 14.98 -5.52 -6.76
C PRO A 190 14.45 -4.65 -7.90
N TYR A 191 13.52 -5.15 -8.72
CA TYR A 191 12.99 -4.39 -9.86
C TYR A 191 12.22 -3.13 -9.47
N LEU A 192 11.53 -3.12 -8.30
CA LEU A 192 10.83 -1.92 -7.82
C LEU A 192 11.81 -0.86 -7.33
N GLY A 193 12.86 -1.26 -6.61
CA GLY A 193 13.92 -0.34 -6.21
C GLY A 193 14.65 0.27 -7.41
N PHE A 194 14.96 -0.54 -8.44
CA PHE A 194 15.54 -0.05 -9.68
C PHE A 194 14.63 0.95 -10.41
N ALA A 195 13.34 0.62 -10.55
CA ALA A 195 12.40 1.52 -11.22
C ALA A 195 12.34 2.88 -10.54
N LEU A 196 12.32 2.92 -9.20
CA LEU A 196 12.33 4.18 -8.46
C LEU A 196 13.68 4.90 -8.52
N ALA A 197 14.80 4.20 -8.51
CA ALA A 197 16.13 4.81 -8.64
C ALA A 197 16.33 5.52 -9.98
N LEU A 198 15.68 5.03 -11.05
CA LEU A 198 15.72 5.63 -12.38
C LEU A 198 14.69 6.75 -12.60
N THR A 199 13.69 6.89 -11.72
CA THR A 199 12.63 7.89 -11.87
C THR A 199 13.11 9.35 -11.87
N PRO A 200 14.18 9.74 -11.13
CA PRO A 200 14.70 11.12 -11.14
C PRO A 200 15.44 11.53 -12.42
N PHE A 201 15.75 10.61 -13.32
CA PHE A 201 16.47 10.82 -14.57
C PHE A 201 15.55 10.66 -15.79
#